data_f0095ea0b07146d0006381e8064a5b31
#
_entry.id   f0095ea0b07146d0006381e8064a5b31
#
_cell.length_a   1.000
_cell.length_b   1.000
_cell.length_c   1.000
_cell.angle_alpha   90.00
_cell.angle_beta   90.00
_cell.angle_gamma   90.00
#
_symmetry.space_group_name_H-M   'P 1'
#
loop_
_entity.id
_entity.type
_entity.pdbx_description
1 polymer ?
#
loop_
_entity_poly.entity_id
_entity_poly.type
_entity_poly.pdbx_seq_one_letter_code
_entity_poly.pdbx_strand_id
1 'polypeptide(L)'
;PSLAQAIGTVPLIVKSKAIPTAIEFMEREVIMDAENFLGQSFPDNQADAYLLLKFDGDTAEDIAKAYDGVAQICLEQGAYDVLIADTDERSDAIWKTRGSFLQAISGSTTMMDEVDVVVPRNRVNEFVEFVHDLQDEMHIRIKSFGHAGDGNLHVYILRDDLDEDEWHRMLEATMEKMYEKARTMDGQVSGEHGIGLAKKPYLKESLDPAAIAVMQGIKKAFDPNNILNPRKVCFD
;
A
#
# COMPACT_ATOMS: atom_id res chain seq x y z
N PRO A 1 2.03 -6.62 17.56
CA PRO A 1 0.89 -7.49 17.90
C PRO A 1 -0.29 -7.31 16.94
N SER A 2 -0.62 -6.06 16.53
CA SER A 2 -1.73 -5.79 15.62
C SER A 2 -1.33 -4.75 14.58
N LEU A 3 -2.07 -4.74 13.45
CA LEU A 3 -1.91 -3.73 12.40
C LEU A 3 -2.12 -2.31 12.95
N ALA A 4 -3.15 -2.11 13.79
CA ALA A 4 -3.42 -0.82 14.43
C ALA A 4 -2.22 -0.27 15.22
N GLN A 5 -1.55 -1.12 15.98
CA GLN A 5 -0.35 -0.72 16.72
C GLN A 5 0.82 -0.44 15.79
N ALA A 6 1.04 -1.27 14.78
CA ALA A 6 2.10 -1.06 13.78
C ALA A 6 1.92 0.29 13.07
N ILE A 7 0.77 0.53 12.47
CA ILE A 7 0.46 1.78 11.76
C ILE A 7 0.43 2.98 12.72
N GLY A 8 -0.13 2.81 13.93
CA GLY A 8 -0.16 3.86 14.95
C GLY A 8 1.25 4.32 15.40
N THR A 9 2.27 3.50 15.22
CA THR A 9 3.66 3.82 15.52
C THR A 9 4.30 4.75 14.47
N VAL A 10 3.86 4.71 13.22
CA VAL A 10 4.44 5.48 12.11
C VAL A 10 4.49 6.99 12.37
N PRO A 11 3.42 7.67 12.85
CA PRO A 11 3.50 9.08 13.19
C PRO A 11 4.54 9.42 14.27
N LEU A 12 4.81 8.50 15.19
CA LEU A 12 5.82 8.70 16.25
C LEU A 12 7.23 8.59 15.66
N ILE A 13 7.45 7.62 14.77
CA ILE A 13 8.71 7.48 14.02
C ILE A 13 9.00 8.76 13.23
N VAL A 14 8.02 9.25 12.47
CA VAL A 14 8.17 10.49 11.68
C VAL A 14 8.48 11.70 12.56
N LYS A 15 7.87 11.80 13.76
CA LYS A 15 8.12 12.89 14.70
C LYS A 15 9.47 12.81 15.40
N SER A 16 10.08 11.64 15.48
CA SER A 16 11.36 11.43 16.20
C SER A 16 12.57 12.09 15.53
N LYS A 17 12.42 12.58 14.29
CA LYS A 17 13.49 13.12 13.43
C LYS A 17 14.51 12.08 12.94
N ALA A 18 14.40 10.83 13.35
CA ALA A 18 15.03 9.73 12.65
C ALA A 18 14.19 9.51 11.38
N ILE A 19 14.63 10.02 10.24
CA ILE A 19 13.88 10.01 8.98
C ILE A 19 14.23 8.74 8.21
N PRO A 20 13.47 7.64 8.36
CA PRO A 20 13.68 6.47 7.53
C PRO A 20 13.48 6.82 6.05
N THR A 21 14.31 6.26 5.18
CA THR A 21 14.18 6.39 3.73
C THR A 21 12.96 5.65 3.20
N ALA A 22 12.52 4.60 3.91
CA ALA A 22 11.28 3.90 3.64
C ALA A 22 10.62 3.43 4.95
N ILE A 23 9.30 3.45 4.99
CA ILE A 23 8.46 2.85 6.04
C ILE A 23 7.37 2.05 5.34
N GLU A 24 7.59 0.74 5.22
CA GLU A 24 6.64 -0.20 4.65
C GLU A 24 5.82 -0.85 5.74
N PHE A 25 4.53 -1.09 5.50
CA PHE A 25 3.76 -2.00 6.33
C PHE A 25 3.46 -3.29 5.56
N MET A 26 3.39 -4.39 6.29
CA MET A 26 3.15 -5.73 5.76
C MET A 26 2.27 -6.49 6.75
N GLU A 27 1.24 -7.13 6.24
CA GLU A 27 0.44 -8.06 7.03
C GLU A 27 1.03 -9.47 6.97
N ARG A 28 0.84 -10.26 8.04
CA ARG A 28 1.38 -11.62 8.13
C ARG A 28 0.99 -12.49 6.93
N GLU A 29 -0.25 -12.41 6.48
CA GLU A 29 -0.73 -13.22 5.37
C GLU A 29 0.02 -12.96 4.06
N VAL A 30 0.41 -11.71 3.80
CA VAL A 30 1.19 -11.36 2.62
C VAL A 30 2.62 -11.88 2.73
N ILE A 31 3.20 -11.87 3.93
CA ILE A 31 4.51 -12.47 4.21
C ILE A 31 4.46 -13.99 3.99
N MET A 32 3.42 -14.67 4.48
CA MET A 32 3.24 -16.11 4.28
C MET A 32 3.08 -16.48 2.80
N ASP A 33 2.39 -15.67 2.00
CA ASP A 33 2.33 -15.88 0.55
C ASP A 33 3.72 -15.76 -0.08
N ALA A 34 4.50 -14.77 0.34
CA ALA A 34 5.87 -14.59 -0.18
C ALA A 34 6.81 -15.73 0.25
N GLU A 35 6.69 -16.22 1.49
CA GLU A 35 7.43 -17.41 1.95
C GLU A 35 7.15 -18.64 1.07
N ASN A 36 5.86 -18.90 0.81
CA ASN A 36 5.42 -20.00 -0.05
C ASN A 36 5.93 -19.82 -1.49
N PHE A 37 5.85 -18.61 -2.01
CA PHE A 37 6.30 -18.30 -3.39
C PHE A 37 7.81 -18.44 -3.57
N LEU A 38 8.60 -17.97 -2.59
CA LEU A 38 10.05 -17.99 -2.66
C LEU A 38 10.65 -19.30 -2.16
N GLY A 39 9.91 -20.13 -1.45
CA GLY A 39 10.42 -21.31 -0.74
C GLY A 39 11.43 -20.96 0.36
N GLN A 40 11.28 -19.78 0.98
CA GLN A 40 12.17 -19.24 2.01
C GLN A 40 11.35 -18.69 3.16
N SER A 41 11.85 -18.83 4.39
CA SER A 41 11.18 -18.25 5.56
C SER A 41 11.64 -16.80 5.79
N PHE A 42 10.69 -15.95 6.15
CA PHE A 42 10.97 -14.61 6.67
C PHE A 42 11.57 -14.73 8.08
N PRO A 43 12.36 -13.75 8.54
CA PRO A 43 13.00 -13.83 9.86
C PRO A 43 12.03 -14.03 11.03
N ASP A 44 10.84 -13.48 10.95
CA ASP A 44 9.71 -13.73 11.85
C ASP A 44 8.38 -13.66 11.09
N ASN A 45 7.41 -14.50 11.45
CA ASN A 45 6.06 -14.50 10.90
C ASN A 45 4.98 -14.73 11.97
N GLN A 46 5.29 -14.42 13.24
CA GLN A 46 4.38 -14.65 14.37
C GLN A 46 3.48 -13.45 14.68
N ALA A 47 3.94 -12.23 14.36
CA ALA A 47 3.15 -11.03 14.55
C ALA A 47 2.07 -10.90 13.46
N ASP A 48 0.99 -10.18 13.75
CA ASP A 48 -0.09 -9.94 12.76
C ASP A 48 0.32 -8.90 11.72
N ALA A 49 1.22 -7.99 12.08
CA ALA A 49 1.70 -6.94 11.18
C ALA A 49 3.16 -6.57 11.46
N TYR A 50 3.83 -6.06 10.43
CA TYR A 50 5.24 -5.69 10.45
C TYR A 50 5.43 -4.29 9.86
N LEU A 51 6.40 -3.57 10.40
CA LEU A 51 6.98 -2.41 9.76
C LEU A 51 8.38 -2.78 9.26
N LEU A 52 8.63 -2.56 7.99
CA LEU A 52 9.96 -2.64 7.40
C LEU A 52 10.48 -1.21 7.21
N LEU A 53 11.58 -0.90 7.87
CA LEU A 53 12.17 0.44 7.88
C LEU A 53 13.55 0.41 7.23
N LYS A 54 13.81 1.37 6.35
CA LYS A 54 15.12 1.55 5.75
C LYS A 54 15.72 2.88 6.22
N PHE A 55 17.00 2.84 6.56
CA PHE A 55 17.77 4.02 6.92
C PHE A 55 18.98 4.15 5.99
N ASP A 56 19.30 5.36 5.62
CA ASP A 56 20.54 5.75 4.98
C ASP A 56 21.14 6.94 5.73
N GLY A 57 22.41 7.25 5.50
CA GLY A 57 23.10 8.32 6.15
C GLY A 57 24.58 8.40 5.76
N ASP A 58 25.23 9.47 6.14
CA ASP A 58 26.62 9.74 5.76
C ASP A 58 27.61 8.82 6.49
N THR A 59 27.27 8.35 7.70
CA THR A 59 28.11 7.44 8.49
C THR A 59 27.32 6.28 9.09
N ALA A 60 27.99 5.15 9.32
CA ALA A 60 27.40 4.02 10.00
C ALA A 60 26.94 4.36 11.44
N GLU A 61 27.61 5.31 12.10
CA GLU A 61 27.24 5.76 13.45
C GLU A 61 25.92 6.56 13.44
N ASP A 62 25.69 7.40 12.44
CA ASP A 62 24.45 8.17 12.30
C ASP A 62 23.28 7.23 12.01
N ILE A 63 23.48 6.24 11.13
CA ILE A 63 22.49 5.20 10.82
C ILE A 63 22.17 4.40 12.10
N ALA A 64 23.18 3.97 12.86
CA ALA A 64 23.00 3.24 14.10
C ALA A 64 22.18 4.01 15.12
N LYS A 65 22.47 5.28 15.34
CA LYS A 65 21.69 6.14 16.24
C LYS A 65 20.23 6.30 15.79
N ALA A 66 20.02 6.40 14.48
CA ALA A 66 18.68 6.56 13.92
C ALA A 66 17.83 5.30 14.16
N TYR A 67 18.34 4.10 13.83
CA TYR A 67 17.57 2.87 14.03
C TYR A 67 17.43 2.50 15.52
N ASP A 68 18.42 2.76 16.38
CA ASP A 68 18.30 2.53 17.83
C ASP A 68 17.16 3.36 18.43
N GLY A 69 17.09 4.63 18.06
CA GLY A 69 16.01 5.51 18.52
C GLY A 69 14.63 5.05 18.05
N VAL A 70 14.53 4.58 16.81
CA VAL A 70 13.26 4.07 16.28
C VAL A 70 12.92 2.70 16.86
N ALA A 71 13.89 1.82 17.06
CA ALA A 71 13.68 0.55 17.74
C ALA A 71 13.07 0.73 19.12
N GLN A 72 13.59 1.70 19.89
CA GLN A 72 13.05 2.04 21.21
C GLN A 72 11.58 2.48 21.12
N ILE A 73 11.24 3.35 20.15
CA ILE A 73 9.85 3.78 19.90
C ILE A 73 8.97 2.56 19.59
N CYS A 74 9.39 1.66 18.71
CA CYS A 74 8.62 0.48 18.35
C CYS A 74 8.35 -0.42 19.57
N LEU A 75 9.37 -0.68 20.39
CA LEU A 75 9.23 -1.47 21.61
C LEU A 75 8.31 -0.82 22.64
N GLU A 76 8.41 0.50 22.82
CA GLU A 76 7.51 1.27 23.71
C GLU A 76 6.05 1.24 23.22
N GLN A 77 5.82 1.11 21.93
CA GLN A 77 4.48 0.95 21.35
C GLN A 77 4.00 -0.52 21.30
N GLY A 78 4.76 -1.43 21.87
CA GLY A 78 4.38 -2.81 22.07
C GLY A 78 4.80 -3.77 20.96
N ALA A 79 5.78 -3.41 20.14
CA ALA A 79 6.39 -4.37 19.23
C ALA A 79 6.96 -5.56 20.02
N TYR A 80 6.81 -6.76 19.50
CA TYR A 80 7.34 -7.97 20.14
C TYR A 80 8.86 -8.00 20.09
N ASP A 81 9.43 -7.55 18.97
CA ASP A 81 10.86 -7.50 18.74
C ASP A 81 11.19 -6.46 17.64
N VAL A 82 12.45 -6.11 17.53
CA VAL A 82 13.00 -5.31 16.44
C VAL A 82 14.25 -6.02 15.91
N LEU A 83 14.14 -6.55 14.68
CA LEU A 83 15.21 -7.24 14.02
C LEU A 83 16.01 -6.28 13.14
N ILE A 84 17.32 -6.35 13.21
CA ILE A 84 18.22 -5.49 12.43
C ILE A 84 18.88 -6.30 11.33
N ALA A 85 18.74 -5.88 10.08
CA ALA A 85 19.47 -6.42 8.95
C ALA A 85 20.73 -5.55 8.75
N ASP A 86 21.82 -5.99 9.37
CA ASP A 86 23.11 -5.30 9.45
C ASP A 86 24.13 -5.74 8.39
N THR A 87 23.73 -6.65 7.50
CA THR A 87 24.53 -7.09 6.37
C THR A 87 23.75 -6.95 5.06
N ASP A 88 24.47 -6.75 3.95
CA ASP A 88 23.88 -6.66 2.61
C ASP A 88 23.03 -7.91 2.30
N GLU A 89 23.51 -9.10 2.64
CA GLU A 89 22.78 -10.35 2.41
C GLU A 89 21.43 -10.41 3.13
N ARG A 90 21.38 -9.98 4.39
CA ARG A 90 20.14 -9.93 5.17
C ARG A 90 19.19 -8.87 4.62
N SER A 91 19.72 -7.70 4.31
CA SER A 91 18.96 -6.60 3.72
C SER A 91 18.37 -7.04 2.37
N ASP A 92 19.17 -7.59 1.47
CA ASP A 92 18.73 -8.06 0.16
C ASP A 92 17.66 -9.15 0.27
N ALA A 93 17.80 -10.08 1.22
CA ALA A 93 16.81 -11.13 1.44
C ALA A 93 15.46 -10.57 1.86
N ILE A 94 15.43 -9.59 2.78
CA ILE A 94 14.20 -8.93 3.24
C ILE A 94 13.56 -8.13 2.11
N TRP A 95 14.35 -7.33 1.38
CA TRP A 95 13.83 -6.53 0.26
C TRP A 95 13.40 -7.39 -0.92
N LYS A 96 14.05 -8.53 -1.15
CA LYS A 96 13.59 -9.52 -2.13
C LYS A 96 12.23 -10.10 -1.76
N THR A 97 12.03 -10.42 -0.48
CA THR A 97 10.72 -10.88 0.02
C THR A 97 9.65 -9.80 -0.17
N ARG A 98 9.91 -8.55 0.26
CA ARG A 98 8.98 -7.42 0.05
C ARG A 98 8.69 -7.18 -1.44
N GLY A 99 9.71 -7.25 -2.30
CA GLY A 99 9.56 -7.07 -3.75
C GLY A 99 8.80 -8.20 -4.45
N SER A 100 8.64 -9.36 -3.80
CA SER A 100 7.90 -10.50 -4.36
C SER A 100 6.41 -10.52 -4.03
N PHE A 101 5.90 -9.61 -3.20
CA PHE A 101 4.52 -9.63 -2.71
C PHE A 101 3.48 -9.67 -3.84
N LEU A 102 3.64 -8.82 -4.86
CA LEU A 102 2.73 -8.82 -6.01
C LEU A 102 2.67 -10.19 -6.70
N GLN A 103 3.84 -10.80 -6.97
CA GLN A 103 3.91 -12.10 -7.62
C GLN A 103 3.37 -13.22 -6.71
N ALA A 104 3.65 -13.14 -5.41
CA ALA A 104 3.17 -14.10 -4.42
C ALA A 104 1.65 -14.06 -4.30
N ILE A 105 1.05 -12.89 -4.19
CA ILE A 105 -0.41 -12.70 -4.16
C ILE A 105 -1.02 -13.19 -5.47
N SER A 106 -0.45 -12.79 -6.62
CA SER A 106 -0.92 -13.25 -7.94
C SER A 106 -0.86 -14.78 -8.09
N GLY A 107 0.16 -15.41 -7.52
CA GLY A 107 0.28 -16.87 -7.50
C GLY A 107 -0.69 -17.60 -6.57
N SER A 108 -1.34 -16.88 -5.66
CA SER A 108 -2.26 -17.43 -4.66
C SER A 108 -3.73 -17.41 -5.11
N THR A 109 -4.04 -16.91 -6.30
CA THR A 109 -5.40 -16.75 -6.84
C THR A 109 -5.44 -16.99 -8.36
N THR A 110 -6.62 -17.13 -8.92
CA THR A 110 -6.81 -17.31 -10.38
C THR A 110 -6.76 -15.99 -11.14
N MET A 111 -7.19 -14.89 -10.51
CA MET A 111 -7.18 -13.52 -11.04
C MET A 111 -7.23 -12.54 -9.86
N MET A 112 -6.71 -11.35 -10.06
CA MET A 112 -6.83 -10.27 -9.09
C MET A 112 -6.90 -8.92 -9.81
N ASP A 113 -7.37 -7.90 -9.08
CA ASP A 113 -7.26 -6.49 -9.49
C ASP A 113 -6.82 -5.64 -8.30
N GLU A 114 -6.36 -4.43 -8.57
CA GLU A 114 -5.68 -3.59 -7.60
C GLU A 114 -6.36 -2.24 -7.40
N VAL A 115 -6.52 -1.88 -6.14
CA VAL A 115 -6.84 -0.52 -5.69
C VAL A 115 -5.57 0.09 -5.09
N ASP A 116 -4.97 1.03 -5.80
CA ASP A 116 -3.83 1.84 -5.35
C ASP A 116 -4.38 3.19 -4.87
N VAL A 117 -4.44 3.40 -3.57
CA VAL A 117 -5.00 4.61 -2.96
C VAL A 117 -3.98 5.29 -2.05
N VAL A 118 -4.15 6.59 -1.86
CA VAL A 118 -3.46 7.33 -0.81
C VAL A 118 -4.49 7.87 0.17
N VAL A 119 -4.23 7.70 1.45
CA VAL A 119 -4.98 8.33 2.53
C VAL A 119 -4.04 9.11 3.45
N PRO A 120 -4.52 10.09 4.23
CA PRO A 120 -3.69 10.75 5.23
C PRO A 120 -3.00 9.73 6.13
N ARG A 121 -1.68 9.89 6.39
CA ARG A 121 -0.86 8.91 7.13
C ARG A 121 -1.45 8.49 8.48
N ASN A 122 -2.07 9.42 9.18
CA ASN A 122 -2.72 9.15 10.47
C ASN A 122 -4.06 8.42 10.34
N ARG A 123 -4.53 8.17 9.13
CA ARG A 123 -5.78 7.45 8.84
C ARG A 123 -5.55 6.12 8.10
N VAL A 124 -4.30 5.75 7.84
CA VAL A 124 -3.97 4.47 7.18
C VAL A 124 -4.60 3.29 7.93
N ASN A 125 -4.49 3.28 9.27
CA ASN A 125 -5.11 2.23 10.08
C ASN A 125 -6.63 2.15 9.87
N GLU A 126 -7.33 3.29 9.89
CA GLU A 126 -8.78 3.35 9.67
C GLU A 126 -9.16 2.78 8.29
N PHE A 127 -8.35 3.05 7.27
CA PHE A 127 -8.61 2.52 5.94
C PHE A 127 -8.38 1.00 5.85
N VAL A 128 -7.31 0.49 6.47
CA VAL A 128 -7.04 -0.96 6.44
C VAL A 128 -8.04 -1.73 7.30
N GLU A 129 -8.47 -1.21 8.45
CA GLU A 129 -9.58 -1.79 9.21
C GLU A 129 -10.86 -1.85 8.37
N PHE A 130 -11.18 -0.78 7.65
CA PHE A 130 -12.31 -0.77 6.71
C PHE A 130 -12.15 -1.84 5.60
N VAL A 131 -10.94 -2.06 5.08
CA VAL A 131 -10.68 -3.10 4.08
C VAL A 131 -10.94 -4.49 4.65
N HIS A 132 -10.55 -4.76 5.90
CA HIS A 132 -10.85 -6.03 6.58
C HIS A 132 -12.35 -6.23 6.78
N ASP A 133 -13.06 -5.20 7.26
CA ASP A 133 -14.53 -5.25 7.40
C ASP A 133 -15.22 -5.49 6.06
N LEU A 134 -14.72 -4.83 5.00
CA LEU A 134 -15.23 -4.98 3.65
C LEU A 134 -15.00 -6.39 3.08
N GLN A 135 -13.85 -7.00 3.35
CA GLN A 135 -13.57 -8.39 3.01
C GLN A 135 -14.63 -9.33 3.58
N ASP A 136 -14.95 -9.15 4.87
CA ASP A 136 -15.94 -9.96 5.57
C ASP A 136 -17.36 -9.69 5.04
N GLU A 137 -17.73 -8.43 4.81
CA GLU A 137 -19.03 -8.03 4.25
C GLU A 137 -19.25 -8.59 2.84
N MET A 138 -18.24 -8.47 2.01
CA MET A 138 -18.33 -8.87 0.60
C MET A 138 -18.04 -10.35 0.37
N HIS A 139 -17.55 -11.09 1.37
CA HIS A 139 -17.11 -12.47 1.25
C HIS A 139 -16.10 -12.69 0.11
N ILE A 140 -15.20 -11.74 -0.07
CA ILE A 140 -14.15 -11.77 -1.09
C ILE A 140 -12.81 -11.58 -0.41
N ARG A 141 -11.81 -12.35 -0.81
CA ARG A 141 -10.48 -12.27 -0.22
C ARG A 141 -9.75 -11.02 -0.70
N ILE A 142 -9.24 -10.24 0.26
CA ILE A 142 -8.51 -9.00 0.01
C ILE A 142 -7.16 -9.08 0.73
N LYS A 143 -6.10 -8.58 0.11
CA LYS A 143 -4.77 -8.48 0.73
C LYS A 143 -4.21 -7.08 0.56
N SER A 144 -3.51 -6.59 1.57
CA SER A 144 -2.92 -5.27 1.54
C SER A 144 -1.49 -5.21 2.07
N PHE A 145 -0.72 -4.31 1.50
CA PHE A 145 0.57 -3.84 1.97
C PHE A 145 0.80 -2.44 1.42
N GLY A 146 1.85 -1.75 1.84
CA GLY A 146 2.12 -0.44 1.25
C GLY A 146 3.10 0.42 2.01
N HIS A 147 3.18 1.66 1.56
CA HIS A 147 4.11 2.67 2.03
C HIS A 147 3.49 3.47 3.18
N ALA A 148 3.62 2.96 4.41
CA ALA A 148 3.02 3.61 5.58
C ALA A 148 3.58 5.02 5.83
N GLY A 149 4.82 5.28 5.38
CA GLY A 149 5.45 6.60 5.43
C GLY A 149 4.77 7.66 4.57
N ASP A 150 4.09 7.26 3.50
CA ASP A 150 3.45 8.14 2.51
C ASP A 150 1.93 8.09 2.56
N GLY A 151 1.38 7.06 3.21
CA GLY A 151 -0.06 6.80 3.21
C GLY A 151 -0.56 6.10 1.95
N ASN A 152 0.36 5.59 1.11
CA ASN A 152 0.03 4.85 -0.10
C ASN A 152 -0.19 3.36 0.20
N LEU A 153 -1.30 2.84 -0.26
CA LEU A 153 -1.80 1.49 0.01
C LEU A 153 -2.04 0.75 -1.30
N HIS A 154 -1.50 -0.46 -1.40
CA HIS A 154 -1.77 -1.43 -2.44
C HIS A 154 -2.75 -2.47 -1.90
N VAL A 155 -3.95 -2.49 -2.42
CA VAL A 155 -5.03 -3.38 -1.97
C VAL A 155 -5.44 -4.26 -3.14
N TYR A 156 -5.26 -5.56 -3.00
CA TYR A 156 -5.53 -6.56 -4.03
C TYR A 156 -6.82 -7.30 -3.69
N ILE A 157 -7.77 -7.27 -4.62
CA ILE A 157 -9.02 -8.02 -4.57
C ILE A 157 -8.79 -9.29 -5.37
N LEU A 158 -9.07 -10.45 -4.78
CA LEU A 158 -8.73 -11.75 -5.31
C LEU A 158 -9.99 -12.50 -5.77
N ARG A 159 -9.95 -13.06 -6.98
CA ARG A 159 -11.09 -13.77 -7.59
C ARG A 159 -11.31 -15.15 -7.00
N ASP A 160 -10.22 -15.87 -6.73
CA ASP A 160 -10.25 -17.28 -6.31
C ASP A 160 -11.16 -18.15 -7.21
N ASP A 161 -12.22 -18.73 -6.63
CA ASP A 161 -13.15 -19.65 -7.31
C ASP A 161 -14.43 -18.97 -7.82
N LEU A 162 -14.55 -17.64 -7.74
CA LEU A 162 -15.72 -16.92 -8.25
C LEU A 162 -15.86 -17.12 -9.76
N ASP A 163 -17.08 -17.29 -10.23
CA ASP A 163 -17.35 -17.28 -11.67
C ASP A 163 -17.12 -15.87 -12.27
N GLU A 164 -17.12 -15.76 -13.60
CA GLU A 164 -16.74 -14.52 -14.27
C GLU A 164 -17.74 -13.38 -14.01
N ASP A 165 -19.02 -13.66 -14.05
CA ASP A 165 -20.08 -12.65 -13.86
C ASP A 165 -20.11 -12.19 -12.40
N GLU A 166 -19.96 -13.11 -11.46
CA GLU A 166 -19.88 -12.81 -10.03
C GLU A 166 -18.61 -12.03 -9.72
N TRP A 167 -17.47 -12.42 -10.27
CA TRP A 167 -16.22 -11.71 -10.14
C TRP A 167 -16.32 -10.23 -10.54
N HIS A 168 -16.82 -9.96 -11.75
CA HIS A 168 -16.95 -8.59 -12.24
C HIS A 168 -17.87 -7.75 -11.36
N ARG A 169 -18.99 -8.29 -10.94
CA ARG A 169 -19.95 -7.62 -10.06
C ARG A 169 -19.34 -7.31 -8.67
N MET A 170 -18.62 -8.28 -8.10
CA MET A 170 -18.00 -8.15 -6.78
C MET A 170 -16.82 -7.17 -6.83
N LEU A 171 -15.98 -7.28 -7.86
CA LEU A 171 -14.85 -6.40 -8.08
C LEU A 171 -15.30 -4.93 -8.17
N GLU A 172 -16.26 -4.63 -9.05
CA GLU A 172 -16.78 -3.27 -9.23
C GLU A 172 -17.34 -2.71 -7.92
N ALA A 173 -18.19 -3.46 -7.22
CA ALA A 173 -18.77 -3.04 -5.96
C ALA A 173 -17.74 -2.83 -4.85
N THR A 174 -16.72 -3.69 -4.78
CA THR A 174 -15.65 -3.59 -3.79
C THR A 174 -14.76 -2.38 -4.07
N MET A 175 -14.36 -2.16 -5.33
CA MET A 175 -13.58 -1.00 -5.74
C MET A 175 -14.32 0.31 -5.47
N GLU A 176 -15.60 0.39 -5.81
CA GLU A 176 -16.44 1.58 -5.56
C GLU A 176 -16.43 1.95 -4.07
N LYS A 177 -16.69 0.97 -3.18
CA LYS A 177 -16.68 1.19 -1.73
C LYS A 177 -15.32 1.66 -1.22
N MET A 178 -14.21 1.10 -1.73
CA MET A 178 -12.85 1.50 -1.34
C MET A 178 -12.53 2.93 -1.78
N TYR A 179 -12.84 3.30 -3.03
CA TYR A 179 -12.59 4.66 -3.51
C TYR A 179 -13.49 5.69 -2.82
N GLU A 180 -14.76 5.33 -2.55
CA GLU A 180 -15.64 6.18 -1.76
C GLU A 180 -15.09 6.39 -0.33
N LYS A 181 -14.66 5.32 0.33
CA LYS A 181 -14.04 5.42 1.66
C LYS A 181 -12.81 6.32 1.63
N ALA A 182 -11.90 6.11 0.67
CA ALA A 182 -10.70 6.96 0.52
C ALA A 182 -11.10 8.44 0.34
N ARG A 183 -12.09 8.74 -0.50
CA ARG A 183 -12.60 10.10 -0.72
C ARG A 183 -13.15 10.73 0.56
N THR A 184 -13.91 9.99 1.37
CA THR A 184 -14.42 10.47 2.67
C THR A 184 -13.31 10.73 3.70
N MET A 185 -12.11 10.24 3.42
CA MET A 185 -10.92 10.41 4.24
C MET A 185 -9.95 11.48 3.71
N ASP A 186 -10.37 12.32 2.76
CA ASP A 186 -9.49 13.25 2.04
C ASP A 186 -8.34 12.54 1.30
N GLY A 187 -8.55 11.29 0.91
CA GLY A 187 -7.62 10.46 0.16
C GLY A 187 -7.71 10.70 -1.36
N GLN A 188 -6.85 9.98 -2.09
CA GLN A 188 -6.77 10.03 -3.55
C GLN A 188 -6.92 8.64 -4.15
N VAL A 189 -7.46 8.60 -5.37
CA VAL A 189 -7.76 7.36 -6.12
C VAL A 189 -6.54 6.74 -6.80
N SER A 190 -5.38 7.32 -6.65
CA SER A 190 -4.10 6.74 -7.05
C SER A 190 -2.97 7.35 -6.25
N GLY A 191 -2.11 6.50 -5.70
CA GLY A 191 -0.87 6.90 -5.05
C GLY A 191 0.24 7.10 -6.08
N GLU A 192 0.56 6.06 -6.83
CA GLU A 192 1.71 6.05 -7.73
C GLU A 192 1.45 5.40 -9.09
N HIS A 193 0.45 4.51 -9.22
CA HIS A 193 0.21 3.76 -10.45
C HIS A 193 -0.47 4.58 -11.56
N GLY A 194 -1.02 5.76 -11.22
CA GLY A 194 -1.71 6.64 -12.16
C GLY A 194 -3.14 6.18 -12.45
N ILE A 195 -3.85 7.01 -13.19
CA ILE A 195 -5.29 6.87 -13.43
C ILE A 195 -5.59 5.95 -14.62
N GLY A 196 -4.87 6.13 -15.71
CA GLY A 196 -5.11 5.38 -16.93
C GLY A 196 -6.55 5.48 -17.43
N LEU A 197 -7.11 4.34 -17.79
CA LEU A 197 -8.51 4.19 -18.19
C LEU A 197 -9.38 3.71 -17.02
N ALA A 198 -8.87 2.76 -16.23
CA ALA A 198 -9.62 2.06 -15.19
C ALA A 198 -10.10 2.98 -14.06
N LYS A 199 -9.26 3.90 -13.61
CA LYS A 199 -9.55 4.80 -12.49
C LYS A 199 -10.22 6.12 -12.91
N LYS A 200 -10.47 6.33 -14.20
CA LYS A 200 -11.07 7.55 -14.77
C LYS A 200 -12.44 7.92 -14.14
N PRO A 201 -13.38 6.99 -13.91
CA PRO A 201 -14.64 7.32 -13.24
C PRO A 201 -14.41 7.88 -11.83
N TYR A 202 -13.60 7.20 -11.04
CA TYR A 202 -13.30 7.56 -9.65
C TYR A 202 -12.55 8.89 -9.52
N LEU A 203 -11.66 9.21 -10.47
CA LEU A 203 -10.98 10.51 -10.51
C LEU A 203 -11.97 11.66 -10.65
N LYS A 204 -12.97 11.53 -11.52
CA LYS A 204 -13.99 12.57 -11.73
C LYS A 204 -14.81 12.87 -10.48
N GLU A 205 -15.01 11.86 -9.64
CA GLU A 205 -15.73 11.99 -8.38
C GLU A 205 -14.88 12.58 -7.25
N SER A 206 -13.56 12.42 -7.33
CA SER A 206 -12.62 12.80 -6.26
C SER A 206 -12.00 14.20 -6.45
N LEU A 207 -12.05 14.78 -7.65
CA LEU A 207 -11.43 16.06 -7.94
C LEU A 207 -12.45 17.18 -8.20
N ASP A 208 -12.07 18.38 -7.77
CA ASP A 208 -12.81 19.59 -8.13
C ASP A 208 -12.84 19.79 -9.66
N PRO A 209 -14.00 20.20 -10.23
CA PRO A 209 -14.11 20.48 -11.67
C PRO A 209 -13.05 21.45 -12.22
N ALA A 210 -12.59 22.42 -11.40
CA ALA A 210 -11.53 23.32 -11.80
C ALA A 210 -10.18 22.60 -11.98
N ALA A 211 -9.86 21.63 -11.11
CA ALA A 211 -8.65 20.80 -11.26
C ALA A 211 -8.71 19.97 -12.55
N ILE A 212 -9.85 19.35 -12.84
CA ILE A 212 -10.08 18.60 -14.08
C ILE A 212 -9.89 19.53 -15.30
N ALA A 213 -10.44 20.73 -15.27
CA ALA A 213 -10.29 21.70 -16.37
C ALA A 213 -8.83 22.11 -16.60
N VAL A 214 -8.04 22.28 -15.53
CA VAL A 214 -6.60 22.55 -15.63
C VAL A 214 -5.87 21.37 -16.25
N MET A 215 -6.13 20.14 -15.82
CA MET A 215 -5.54 18.93 -16.39
C MET A 215 -5.83 18.81 -17.90
N GLN A 216 -7.09 19.07 -18.30
CA GLN A 216 -7.50 19.09 -19.71
C GLN A 216 -6.79 20.19 -20.50
N GLY A 217 -6.62 21.37 -19.91
CA GLY A 217 -5.88 22.48 -20.50
C GLY A 217 -4.42 22.13 -20.77
N ILE A 218 -3.75 21.50 -19.80
CA ILE A 218 -2.36 21.01 -19.95
C ILE A 218 -2.27 19.98 -21.08
N LYS A 219 -3.15 18.99 -21.08
CA LYS A 219 -3.20 17.98 -22.15
C LYS A 219 -3.35 18.64 -23.53
N LYS A 220 -4.31 19.54 -23.68
CA LYS A 220 -4.58 20.23 -24.94
C LYS A 220 -3.39 21.06 -25.43
N ALA A 221 -2.63 21.65 -24.50
CA ALA A 221 -1.44 22.44 -24.85
C ALA A 221 -0.31 21.56 -25.42
N PHE A 222 -0.11 20.36 -24.86
CA PHE A 222 0.96 19.45 -25.32
C PHE A 222 0.52 18.50 -26.43
N ASP A 223 -0.76 18.19 -26.53
CA ASP A 223 -1.31 17.22 -27.49
C ASP A 223 -2.63 17.75 -28.08
N PRO A 224 -2.57 18.80 -28.91
CA PRO A 224 -3.75 19.44 -29.48
C PRO A 224 -4.59 18.51 -30.38
N ASN A 225 -3.97 17.47 -30.93
CA ASN A 225 -4.60 16.48 -31.81
C ASN A 225 -5.11 15.23 -31.07
N ASN A 226 -4.90 15.16 -29.73
CA ASN A 226 -5.29 14.04 -28.88
C ASN A 226 -4.85 12.66 -29.40
N ILE A 227 -3.58 12.56 -29.84
CA ILE A 227 -2.97 11.32 -30.34
C ILE A 227 -2.18 10.56 -29.28
N LEU A 228 -1.79 11.21 -28.16
CA LEU A 228 -1.05 10.62 -27.07
C LEU A 228 -2.00 10.10 -26.02
N ASN A 229 -2.08 8.78 -25.85
CA ASN A 229 -2.93 8.14 -24.84
C ASN A 229 -4.38 8.70 -24.84
N PRO A 230 -5.12 8.61 -25.95
CA PRO A 230 -6.47 9.16 -26.04
C PRO A 230 -7.41 8.46 -25.04
N ARG A 231 -8.41 9.16 -24.54
CA ARG A 231 -9.44 8.69 -23.60
C ARG A 231 -8.97 8.30 -22.21
N LYS A 232 -7.68 8.49 -21.88
CA LYS A 232 -7.14 8.19 -20.53
C LYS A 232 -7.21 9.41 -19.61
N VAL A 233 -7.14 9.17 -18.30
CA VAL A 233 -7.16 10.13 -17.20
C VAL A 233 -8.50 10.88 -17.17
N CYS A 234 -8.57 12.14 -17.57
CA CYS A 234 -9.79 12.98 -17.59
C CYS A 234 -10.20 13.39 -19.01
N PHE A 235 -9.69 12.73 -20.03
CA PHE A 235 -9.91 13.07 -21.45
C PHE A 235 -10.87 12.07 -22.12
N ASP A 236 -11.65 12.56 -23.08
CA ASP A 236 -12.55 11.76 -23.94
C ASP A 236 -11.91 11.45 -25.28
#